data_855a16312473fa585a09ab16de5935f2
#
_entry.id   855a16312473fa585a09ab16de5935f2
#
_cell.length_a   1.000
_cell.length_b   1.000
_cell.length_c   1.000
_cell.angle_alpha   90.00
_cell.angle_beta   90.00
_cell.angle_gamma   90.00
#
_symmetry.space_group_name_H-M   'P 1'
#
loop_
_entity.id
_entity.type
_entity.pdbx_description
1 polymer ?
#
loop_
_entity_poly.entity_id
_entity_poly.type
_entity_poly.pdbx_seq_one_letter_code
_entity_poly.pdbx_strand_id
1 'polypeptide(L)'
;MQALLKLSRGIDWLNTQVGKYVIWLILGSTFISGVNAVVRKAFNISSNGFLEVQWYLFAASFLLAAGYTLLQGEHVKVDVVSSRFSKRTQIWIDVFGYIVFLTPMCMAVLWYGIPFFTRAFVSGEMSSNAGGLIRWPVYLMMPLGFSLLWLQGVSELIKRLAFLKGLIEDPTAKKAEKTAEEE
;
A
#
# COMPACT_ATOMS: atom_id res chain seq x y z
N MET A 1 2.79 22.34 15.53
CA MET A 1 1.66 21.66 14.87
C MET A 1 1.54 22.00 13.37
N GLN A 2 1.67 23.26 12.95
CA GLN A 2 1.64 23.63 11.51
C GLN A 2 2.71 22.91 10.68
N ALA A 3 3.94 22.76 11.18
CA ALA A 3 5.00 22.02 10.49
C ALA A 3 4.64 20.53 10.31
N LEU A 4 4.04 19.89 11.32
CA LEU A 4 3.57 18.50 11.24
C LEU A 4 2.45 18.33 10.21
N LEU A 5 1.52 19.29 10.11
CA LEU A 5 0.47 19.29 9.09
C LEU A 5 1.03 19.52 7.67
N LYS A 6 2.13 20.27 7.51
CA LYS A 6 2.83 20.38 6.22
C LYS A 6 3.48 19.04 5.84
N LEU A 7 4.11 18.37 6.80
CA LEU A 7 4.68 17.03 6.59
C LEU A 7 3.59 16.02 6.19
N SER A 8 2.48 15.98 6.93
CA SER A 8 1.32 15.13 6.60
C SER A 8 0.85 15.34 5.17
N ARG A 9 0.69 16.59 4.72
CA ARG A 9 0.31 16.90 3.32
C ARG A 9 1.33 16.41 2.29
N GLY A 10 2.62 16.48 2.60
CA GLY A 10 3.67 15.94 1.73
C GLY A 10 3.58 14.42 1.58
N ILE A 11 3.34 13.72 2.69
CA ILE A 11 3.14 12.26 2.69
C ILE A 11 1.87 11.88 1.92
N ASP A 12 0.76 12.60 2.14
CA ASP A 12 -0.50 12.38 1.44
C ASP A 12 -0.33 12.58 -0.08
N TRP A 13 0.40 13.62 -0.49
CA TRP A 13 0.73 13.87 -1.89
C TRP A 13 1.55 12.71 -2.48
N LEU A 14 2.59 12.24 -1.78
CA LEU A 14 3.41 11.12 -2.23
C LEU A 14 2.57 9.86 -2.47
N ASN A 15 1.75 9.46 -1.48
CA ASN A 15 0.90 8.28 -1.60
C ASN A 15 -0.17 8.45 -2.69
N THR A 16 -0.69 9.68 -2.90
CA THR A 16 -1.61 9.96 -4.00
C THR A 16 -0.94 9.77 -5.36
N GLN A 17 0.30 10.24 -5.53
CA GLN A 17 1.02 10.02 -6.80
C GLN A 17 1.28 8.53 -7.03
N VAL A 18 1.77 7.81 -6.03
CA VAL A 18 1.97 6.35 -6.13
C VAL A 18 0.66 5.65 -6.50
N GLY A 19 -0.45 5.96 -5.82
CA GLY A 19 -1.76 5.38 -6.11
C GLY A 19 -2.23 5.58 -7.56
N LYS A 20 -1.99 6.77 -8.14
CA LYS A 20 -2.30 7.05 -9.55
C LYS A 20 -1.52 6.17 -10.54
N TYR A 21 -0.26 5.89 -10.23
CA TYR A 21 0.58 5.09 -11.13
C TYR A 21 0.38 3.58 -10.96
N VAL A 22 -0.05 3.13 -9.80
CA VAL A 22 -0.29 1.70 -9.51
C VAL A 22 -1.34 1.09 -10.44
N ILE A 23 -2.34 1.86 -10.87
CA ILE A 23 -3.36 1.41 -11.84
C ILE A 23 -2.72 0.90 -13.13
N TRP A 24 -1.66 1.54 -13.61
CA TRP A 24 -0.95 1.13 -14.82
C TRP A 24 -0.22 -0.19 -14.67
N LEU A 25 0.23 -0.54 -13.43
CA LEU A 25 0.84 -1.85 -13.16
C LEU A 25 -0.19 -2.97 -13.27
N ILE A 26 -1.42 -2.74 -12.78
CA ILE A 26 -2.53 -3.70 -12.92
C ILE A 26 -2.90 -3.86 -14.39
N LEU A 27 -3.04 -2.76 -15.13
CA LEU A 27 -3.33 -2.80 -16.56
C LEU A 27 -2.24 -3.57 -17.31
N GLY A 28 -0.95 -3.29 -17.04
CA GLY A 28 0.18 -4.00 -17.62
C GLY A 28 0.16 -5.49 -17.29
N SER A 29 -0.10 -5.87 -16.04
CA SER A 29 -0.23 -7.26 -15.61
C SER A 29 -1.36 -7.98 -16.36
N THR A 30 -2.53 -7.35 -16.47
CA THR A 30 -3.68 -7.90 -17.17
C THR A 30 -3.40 -8.06 -18.67
N PHE A 31 -2.78 -7.06 -19.29
CA PHE A 31 -2.41 -7.12 -20.71
C PHE A 31 -1.42 -8.25 -20.99
N ILE A 32 -0.36 -8.38 -20.19
CA ILE A 32 0.63 -9.46 -20.31
C ILE A 32 -0.04 -10.82 -20.14
N SER A 33 -0.97 -10.95 -19.17
CA SER A 33 -1.74 -12.17 -18.94
C SER A 33 -2.57 -12.57 -20.17
N GLY A 34 -3.29 -11.62 -20.75
CA GLY A 34 -4.08 -11.82 -21.94
C GLY A 34 -3.24 -12.24 -23.15
N VAL A 35 -2.15 -11.51 -23.41
CA VAL A 35 -1.23 -11.84 -24.51
C VAL A 35 -0.60 -13.23 -24.30
N ASN A 36 -0.15 -13.54 -23.09
CA ASN A 36 0.44 -14.86 -22.79
C ASN A 36 -0.58 -15.99 -22.99
N ALA A 37 -1.85 -15.79 -22.62
CA ALA A 37 -2.92 -16.77 -22.84
C ALA A 37 -3.16 -17.04 -24.34
N VAL A 38 -3.20 -15.98 -25.16
CA VAL A 38 -3.38 -16.08 -26.62
C VAL A 38 -2.18 -16.78 -27.27
N VAL A 39 -0.97 -16.35 -26.95
CA VAL A 39 0.28 -16.95 -27.50
C VAL A 39 0.37 -18.44 -27.13
N ARG A 40 0.09 -18.80 -25.88
CA ARG A 40 0.08 -20.20 -25.45
C ARG A 40 -0.95 -21.03 -26.22
N LYS A 41 -2.14 -20.48 -26.46
CA LYS A 41 -3.20 -21.20 -27.19
C LYS A 41 -2.93 -21.32 -28.67
N ALA A 42 -2.42 -20.24 -29.31
CA ALA A 42 -2.21 -20.18 -30.76
C ALA A 42 -0.92 -20.87 -31.22
N PHE A 43 0.14 -20.75 -30.44
CA PHE A 43 1.49 -21.20 -30.84
C PHE A 43 2.03 -22.34 -29.99
N ASN A 44 1.31 -22.75 -28.93
CA ASN A 44 1.75 -23.74 -27.95
C ASN A 44 3.11 -23.41 -27.32
N ILE A 45 3.40 -22.09 -27.20
CA ILE A 45 4.62 -21.54 -26.57
C ILE A 45 4.23 -21.00 -25.21
N SER A 46 4.97 -21.39 -24.17
CA SER A 46 4.83 -20.87 -22.82
C SER A 46 6.18 -20.36 -22.31
N SER A 47 6.19 -19.20 -21.66
CA SER A 47 7.37 -18.63 -21.03
C SER A 47 7.10 -18.38 -19.55
N ASN A 48 7.94 -18.96 -18.69
CA ASN A 48 7.88 -18.70 -17.25
C ASN A 48 8.18 -17.22 -16.93
N GLY A 49 9.06 -16.58 -17.72
CA GLY A 49 9.35 -15.16 -17.56
C GLY A 49 8.12 -14.26 -17.70
N PHE A 50 7.22 -14.52 -18.67
CA PHE A 50 5.96 -13.77 -18.79
C PHE A 50 5.03 -13.98 -17.59
N LEU A 51 4.94 -15.20 -17.08
CA LEU A 51 4.16 -15.48 -15.87
C LEU A 51 4.75 -14.76 -14.66
N GLU A 52 6.07 -14.71 -14.54
CA GLU A 52 6.74 -14.04 -13.44
C GLU A 52 6.60 -12.52 -13.49
N VAL A 53 6.76 -11.88 -14.66
CA VAL A 53 6.49 -10.44 -14.81
C VAL A 53 5.07 -10.10 -14.38
N GLN A 54 4.10 -10.92 -14.77
CA GLN A 54 2.70 -10.69 -14.43
C GLN A 54 2.47 -10.63 -12.91
N TRP A 55 2.97 -11.60 -12.15
CA TRP A 55 2.77 -11.58 -10.72
C TRP A 55 3.72 -10.61 -9.99
N TYR A 56 4.88 -10.21 -10.60
CA TYR A 56 5.71 -9.11 -10.09
C TYR A 56 4.94 -7.78 -10.14
N LEU A 57 4.31 -7.49 -11.27
CA LEU A 57 3.50 -6.28 -11.44
C LEU A 57 2.29 -6.29 -10.50
N PHE A 58 1.65 -7.44 -10.33
CA PHE A 58 0.53 -7.61 -9.40
C PHE A 58 0.98 -7.41 -7.95
N ALA A 59 2.08 -8.03 -7.53
CA ALA A 59 2.63 -7.84 -6.20
C ALA A 59 3.05 -6.38 -5.94
N ALA A 60 3.68 -5.74 -6.93
CA ALA A 60 4.04 -4.33 -6.85
C ALA A 60 2.79 -3.45 -6.68
N SER A 61 1.74 -3.68 -7.48
CA SER A 61 0.50 -2.91 -7.38
C SER A 61 -0.15 -3.04 -6.02
N PHE A 62 -0.25 -4.25 -5.49
CA PHE A 62 -0.85 -4.51 -4.19
C PHE A 62 -0.07 -3.86 -3.03
N LEU A 63 1.25 -4.03 -3.02
CA LEU A 63 2.10 -3.53 -1.95
C LEU A 63 2.22 -2.00 -1.96
N LEU A 64 2.39 -1.40 -3.14
CA LEU A 64 2.55 0.05 -3.26
C LEU A 64 1.23 0.80 -3.06
N ALA A 65 0.08 0.19 -3.37
CA ALA A 65 -1.24 0.79 -3.14
C ALA A 65 -1.61 0.90 -1.66
N ALA A 66 -1.02 0.10 -0.77
CA ALA A 66 -1.43 -0.01 0.62
C ALA A 66 -1.47 1.35 1.36
N GLY A 67 -0.48 2.23 1.13
CA GLY A 67 -0.45 3.59 1.68
C GLY A 67 -1.58 4.46 1.12
N TYR A 68 -1.86 4.38 -0.16
CA TYR A 68 -2.95 5.12 -0.80
C TYR A 68 -4.32 4.63 -0.33
N THR A 69 -4.52 3.32 -0.18
CA THR A 69 -5.75 2.74 0.37
C THR A 69 -6.01 3.23 1.80
N LEU A 70 -4.95 3.35 2.62
CA LEU A 70 -5.06 3.95 3.96
C LEU A 70 -5.43 5.43 3.89
N LEU A 71 -4.84 6.19 2.95
CA LEU A 71 -5.17 7.60 2.72
C LEU A 71 -6.65 7.79 2.35
N GLN A 72 -7.19 6.95 1.48
CA GLN A 72 -8.62 7.02 1.09
C GLN A 72 -9.58 6.54 2.18
N GLY A 73 -9.08 5.78 3.16
CA GLY A 73 -9.91 5.25 4.24
C GLY A 73 -10.63 3.96 3.89
N GLU A 74 -10.25 3.31 2.78
CA GLU A 74 -10.86 2.09 2.24
C GLU A 74 -10.37 0.80 2.90
N HIS A 75 -9.54 0.89 3.94
CA HIS A 75 -9.24 -0.27 4.77
C HIS A 75 -10.49 -0.74 5.49
N VAL A 76 -10.75 -2.05 5.43
CA VAL A 76 -11.89 -2.68 6.11
C VAL A 76 -11.87 -2.31 7.59
N LYS A 77 -12.91 -1.60 8.04
CA LYS A 77 -13.14 -1.26 9.44
C LYS A 77 -14.37 -1.99 9.94
N VAL A 78 -14.30 -2.47 11.17
CA VAL A 78 -15.47 -3.07 11.83
C VAL A 78 -16.32 -1.94 12.40
N ASP A 79 -17.14 -1.32 11.55
CA ASP A 79 -17.93 -0.13 11.91
C ASP A 79 -19.11 -0.43 12.84
N VAL A 80 -19.56 -1.70 12.87
CA VAL A 80 -20.69 -2.14 13.73
C VAL A 80 -20.46 -1.82 15.21
N VAL A 81 -19.23 -1.91 15.69
CA VAL A 81 -18.87 -1.60 17.08
C VAL A 81 -18.47 -0.13 17.21
N SER A 82 -17.68 0.38 16.26
CA SER A 82 -17.14 1.75 16.32
C SER A 82 -18.23 2.82 16.18
N SER A 83 -19.29 2.57 15.40
CA SER A 83 -20.43 3.49 15.22
C SER A 83 -21.19 3.82 16.49
N ARG A 84 -21.11 2.96 17.52
CA ARG A 84 -21.76 3.18 18.83
C ARG A 84 -21.01 4.16 19.73
N PHE A 85 -19.77 4.48 19.42
CA PHE A 85 -18.95 5.38 20.23
C PHE A 85 -19.00 6.82 19.72
N SER A 86 -18.70 7.77 20.63
CA SER A 86 -18.53 9.17 20.24
C SER A 86 -17.38 9.32 19.24
N LYS A 87 -17.45 10.31 18.37
CA LYS A 87 -16.37 10.58 17.37
C LYS A 87 -14.99 10.70 18.01
N ARG A 88 -14.91 11.33 19.17
CA ARG A 88 -13.66 11.47 19.91
C ARG A 88 -13.09 10.14 20.36
N THR A 89 -13.96 9.23 20.80
CA THR A 89 -13.56 7.85 21.18
C THR A 89 -13.10 7.06 19.95
N GLN A 90 -13.81 7.16 18.82
CA GLN A 90 -13.41 6.51 17.56
C GLN A 90 -11.99 6.94 17.16
N ILE A 91 -11.69 8.24 17.24
CA ILE A 91 -10.36 8.76 16.91
C ILE A 91 -9.29 8.26 17.87
N TRP A 92 -9.58 8.11 19.15
CA TRP A 92 -8.64 7.51 20.10
C TRP A 92 -8.38 6.02 19.80
N ILE A 93 -9.41 5.27 19.40
CA ILE A 93 -9.26 3.88 18.95
C ILE A 93 -8.36 3.81 17.71
N ASP A 94 -8.55 4.71 16.73
CA ASP A 94 -7.70 4.79 15.54
C ASP A 94 -6.23 5.10 15.93
N VAL A 95 -5.99 6.09 16.81
CA VAL A 95 -4.66 6.44 17.29
C VAL A 95 -3.96 5.25 17.95
N PHE A 96 -4.69 4.54 18.82
CA PHE A 96 -4.20 3.33 19.45
C PHE A 96 -3.85 2.26 18.41
N GLY A 97 -4.74 2.02 17.44
CA GLY A 97 -4.52 1.07 16.34
C GLY A 97 -3.27 1.35 15.52
N TYR A 98 -3.03 2.61 15.18
CA TYR A 98 -1.83 3.00 14.42
C TYR A 98 -0.53 2.83 15.21
N ILE A 99 -0.55 3.11 16.50
CA ILE A 99 0.66 3.01 17.35
C ILE A 99 0.95 1.56 17.72
N VAL A 100 -0.08 0.80 18.14
CA VAL A 100 0.10 -0.53 18.75
C VAL A 100 0.10 -1.65 17.72
N PHE A 101 -0.64 -1.50 16.60
CA PHE A 101 -0.73 -2.55 15.59
C PHE A 101 -0.02 -2.18 14.29
N LEU A 102 -0.35 -1.05 13.67
CA LEU A 102 0.21 -0.70 12.36
C LEU A 102 1.72 -0.47 12.44
N THR A 103 2.18 0.33 13.39
CA THR A 103 3.61 0.67 13.49
C THR A 103 4.48 -0.55 13.80
N PRO A 104 4.19 -1.39 14.81
CA PRO A 104 5.00 -2.58 15.07
C PRO A 104 4.98 -3.58 13.92
N MET A 105 3.83 -3.77 13.26
CA MET A 105 3.72 -4.63 12.09
C MET A 105 4.59 -4.13 10.94
N CYS A 106 4.49 -2.84 10.58
CA CYS A 106 5.34 -2.28 9.53
C CYS A 106 6.82 -2.37 9.88
N MET A 107 7.20 -2.07 11.14
CA MET A 107 8.59 -2.16 11.58
C MET A 107 9.12 -3.59 11.53
N ALA A 108 8.32 -4.59 11.92
CA ALA A 108 8.71 -5.99 11.82
C ALA A 108 8.94 -6.40 10.35
N VAL A 109 8.03 -6.03 9.45
CA VAL A 109 8.18 -6.33 8.02
C VAL A 109 9.41 -5.63 7.43
N LEU A 110 9.68 -4.38 7.80
CA LEU A 110 10.88 -3.66 7.35
C LEU A 110 12.16 -4.31 7.89
N TRP A 111 12.17 -4.68 9.18
CA TRP A 111 13.32 -5.31 9.82
C TRP A 111 13.76 -6.61 9.15
N TYR A 112 12.81 -7.45 8.75
CA TYR A 112 13.10 -8.70 8.05
C TYR A 112 13.15 -8.53 6.52
N GLY A 113 12.36 -7.64 5.96
CA GLY A 113 12.23 -7.44 4.51
C GLY A 113 13.45 -6.75 3.89
N ILE A 114 14.09 -5.79 4.58
CA ILE A 114 15.28 -5.12 4.06
C ILE A 114 16.47 -6.10 3.93
N PRO A 115 16.84 -6.90 4.95
CA PRO A 115 17.88 -7.92 4.79
C PRO A 115 17.55 -8.99 3.74
N PHE A 116 16.27 -9.34 3.62
CA PHE A 116 15.81 -10.29 2.60
C PHE A 116 16.03 -9.75 1.18
N PHE A 117 15.62 -8.52 0.94
CA PHE A 117 15.87 -7.84 -0.33
C PHE A 117 17.37 -7.68 -0.61
N THR A 118 18.16 -7.19 0.36
CA THR A 118 19.60 -6.94 0.15
C THR A 118 20.36 -8.22 -0.15
N ARG A 119 20.01 -9.35 0.47
CA ARG A 119 20.60 -10.65 0.18
C ARG A 119 20.32 -11.07 -1.26
N ALA A 120 19.08 -10.99 -1.71
CA ALA A 120 18.70 -11.34 -3.08
C ALA A 120 19.33 -10.40 -4.12
N PHE A 121 19.49 -9.12 -3.79
CA PHE A 121 20.13 -8.13 -4.64
C PHE A 121 21.63 -8.43 -4.82
N VAL A 122 22.35 -8.70 -3.72
CA VAL A 122 23.80 -8.96 -3.74
C VAL A 122 24.12 -10.32 -4.38
N SER A 123 23.29 -11.35 -4.11
CA SER A 123 23.49 -12.68 -4.69
C SER A 123 23.08 -12.79 -6.16
N GLY A 124 22.32 -11.81 -6.67
CA GLY A 124 21.73 -11.92 -8.02
C GLY A 124 20.73 -13.07 -8.15
N GLU A 125 20.01 -13.40 -7.06
CA GLU A 125 19.12 -14.55 -7.00
C GLU A 125 18.13 -14.57 -8.17
N MET A 126 18.15 -15.67 -8.92
CA MET A 126 17.26 -15.93 -10.05
C MET A 126 16.10 -16.86 -9.60
N SER A 127 15.01 -16.82 -10.36
CA SER A 127 13.94 -17.78 -10.20
C SER A 127 14.44 -19.21 -10.48
N SER A 128 13.89 -20.18 -9.75
CA SER A 128 14.15 -21.62 -9.99
C SER A 128 13.46 -22.15 -11.24
N ASN A 129 12.57 -21.39 -11.86
CA ASN A 129 11.89 -21.78 -13.09
C ASN A 129 12.81 -21.63 -14.31
N ALA A 130 12.74 -22.53 -15.27
CA ALA A 130 13.46 -22.42 -16.52
C ALA A 130 13.08 -21.12 -17.28
N GLY A 131 14.07 -20.24 -17.56
CA GLY A 131 13.82 -18.93 -18.16
C GLY A 131 13.15 -17.91 -17.21
N GLY A 132 13.21 -18.15 -15.90
CA GLY A 132 12.68 -17.27 -14.89
C GLY A 132 13.52 -16.00 -14.69
N LEU A 133 12.95 -15.03 -13.97
CA LEU A 133 13.50 -13.69 -13.80
C LEU A 133 14.34 -13.55 -12.52
N ILE A 134 15.10 -12.46 -12.46
CA ILE A 134 15.80 -12.03 -11.25
C ILE A 134 14.78 -11.59 -10.17
N ARG A 135 14.96 -12.04 -8.93
CA ARG A 135 13.96 -11.90 -7.86
C ARG A 135 13.99 -10.59 -7.08
N TRP A 136 15.14 -9.90 -7.03
CA TRP A 136 15.27 -8.71 -6.19
C TRP A 136 14.23 -7.61 -6.47
N PRO A 137 13.70 -7.38 -7.72
CA PRO A 137 12.74 -6.32 -7.93
C PRO A 137 11.42 -6.54 -7.18
N VAL A 138 10.91 -7.77 -7.15
CA VAL A 138 9.68 -8.07 -6.39
C VAL A 138 9.91 -8.04 -4.89
N TYR A 139 11.09 -8.46 -4.42
CA TYR A 139 11.42 -8.39 -3.00
C TYR A 139 11.58 -6.96 -2.51
N LEU A 140 12.03 -6.03 -3.36
CA LEU A 140 12.09 -4.60 -3.06
C LEU A 140 10.70 -4.00 -2.82
N MET A 141 9.66 -4.52 -3.48
CA MET A 141 8.29 -3.98 -3.33
C MET A 141 7.77 -4.11 -1.91
N MET A 142 8.20 -5.15 -1.17
CA MET A 142 7.80 -5.34 0.23
C MET A 142 8.27 -4.19 1.14
N PRO A 143 9.58 -3.90 1.29
CA PRO A 143 10.02 -2.78 2.13
C PRO A 143 9.54 -1.42 1.62
N LEU A 144 9.41 -1.20 0.30
CA LEU A 144 8.87 0.04 -0.24
C LEU A 144 7.40 0.23 0.13
N GLY A 145 6.55 -0.79 -0.10
CA GLY A 145 5.13 -0.72 0.18
C GLY A 145 4.83 -0.51 1.67
N PHE A 146 5.53 -1.26 2.55
CA PHE A 146 5.36 -1.09 3.99
C PHE A 146 5.95 0.22 4.53
N SER A 147 6.98 0.79 3.88
CA SER A 147 7.45 2.14 4.18
C SER A 147 6.40 3.20 3.84
N LEU A 148 5.77 3.10 2.67
CA LEU A 148 4.69 4.00 2.25
C LEU A 148 3.47 3.89 3.17
N LEU A 149 3.10 2.66 3.54
CA LEU A 149 2.01 2.40 4.49
C LEU A 149 2.31 2.99 5.87
N TRP A 150 3.51 2.79 6.39
CA TRP A 150 3.91 3.36 7.68
C TRP A 150 3.93 4.89 7.66
N LEU A 151 4.50 5.51 6.62
CA LEU A 151 4.49 6.96 6.44
C LEU A 151 3.05 7.49 6.42
N GLN A 152 2.14 6.81 5.71
CA GLN A 152 0.73 7.19 5.72
C GLN A 152 0.10 7.04 7.10
N GLY A 153 0.43 5.99 7.85
CA GLY A 153 0.01 5.84 9.24
C GLY A 153 0.45 7.01 10.12
N VAL A 154 1.69 7.49 9.95
CA VAL A 154 2.20 8.69 10.64
C VAL A 154 1.41 9.94 10.23
N SER A 155 1.12 10.11 8.94
CA SER A 155 0.28 11.23 8.45
C SER A 155 -1.11 11.19 9.07
N GLU A 156 -1.74 10.02 9.12
CA GLU A 156 -3.07 9.84 9.73
C GLU A 156 -3.04 10.11 11.24
N LEU A 157 -1.98 9.72 11.96
CA LEU A 157 -1.80 10.06 13.37
C LEU A 157 -1.72 11.58 13.59
N ILE A 158 -0.94 12.28 12.77
CA ILE A 158 -0.82 13.75 12.86
C ILE A 158 -2.18 14.41 12.69
N LYS A 159 -2.98 13.98 11.70
CA LYS A 159 -4.32 14.52 11.44
C LYS A 159 -5.27 14.27 12.60
N ARG A 160 -5.29 13.06 13.17
CA ARG A 160 -6.15 12.72 14.32
C ARG A 160 -5.78 13.49 15.59
N LEU A 161 -4.50 13.63 15.87
CA LEU A 161 -4.02 14.43 17.00
C LEU A 161 -4.32 15.92 16.82
N ALA A 162 -4.26 16.43 15.58
CA ALA A 162 -4.63 17.81 15.27
C ALA A 162 -6.15 18.06 15.48
N PHE A 163 -7.00 17.10 15.08
CA PHE A 163 -8.44 17.15 15.36
C PHE A 163 -8.74 17.14 16.86
N LEU A 164 -8.10 16.25 17.63
CA LEU A 164 -8.32 16.21 19.09
C LEU A 164 -7.94 17.51 19.78
N LYS A 165 -7.03 18.31 19.19
CA LYS A 165 -6.66 19.65 19.64
C LYS A 165 -7.55 20.76 19.07
N GLY A 166 -8.56 20.44 18.26
CA GLY A 166 -9.47 21.43 17.66
C GLY A 166 -8.83 22.31 16.57
N LEU A 167 -7.71 21.86 15.96
CA LEU A 167 -6.98 22.63 14.96
C LEU A 167 -7.43 22.37 13.52
N ILE A 168 -8.11 21.25 13.27
CA ILE A 168 -8.69 20.87 11.98
C ILE A 168 -10.07 20.25 12.20
N GLU A 169 -10.89 20.27 11.16
CA GLU A 169 -12.16 19.54 11.11
C GLU A 169 -11.94 18.02 11.09
N ASP A 170 -13.00 17.25 11.29
CA ASP A 170 -12.94 15.79 11.33
C ASP A 170 -12.33 15.22 10.03
N PRO A 171 -11.14 14.61 10.08
CA PRO A 171 -10.48 14.06 8.90
C PRO A 171 -11.22 12.85 8.32
N THR A 172 -12.16 12.25 9.07
CA THR A 172 -12.96 11.10 8.63
C THR A 172 -14.25 11.52 7.92
N ALA A 173 -14.80 12.71 8.22
CA ALA A 173 -16.02 13.23 7.60
C ALA A 173 -15.85 13.45 6.09
N LYS A 174 -14.77 14.10 5.67
CA LYS A 174 -14.43 14.32 4.25
C LYS A 174 -14.27 13.05 3.44
N LYS A 175 -13.85 11.96 4.07
CA LYS A 175 -13.69 10.65 3.41
C LYS A 175 -15.05 9.99 3.21
N ALA A 176 -15.93 10.06 4.20
CA ALA A 176 -17.29 9.51 4.10
C ALA A 176 -18.14 10.23 3.05
N GLU A 177 -18.02 11.56 2.94
CA GLU A 177 -18.71 12.36 1.94
C GLU A 177 -18.29 11.99 0.51
N LYS A 178 -16.98 11.81 0.28
CA LYS A 178 -16.43 11.42 -1.02
C LYS A 178 -16.87 10.01 -1.46
N THR A 179 -16.96 9.07 -0.53
CA THR A 179 -17.44 7.71 -0.82
C THR A 179 -18.93 7.71 -1.19
N ALA A 180 -19.74 8.56 -0.54
CA ALA A 180 -21.15 8.71 -0.83
C ALA A 180 -21.45 9.42 -2.18
N GLU A 181 -20.50 10.18 -2.73
CA GLU A 181 -20.61 10.81 -4.04
C GLU A 181 -20.20 9.85 -5.20
N GLU A 182 -19.45 8.78 -4.88
CA GLU A 182 -18.95 7.80 -5.86
C GLU A 182 -19.89 6.57 -6.00
N GLU A 183 -20.90 6.41 -5.12
CA GLU A 183 -21.97 5.40 -5.16
C GLU A 183 -23.22 5.91 -5.93
#